data_2017e58eed0f05296980335f6a9146e5
#
_entry.id   2017e58eed0f05296980335f6a9146e5
#
_cell.length_a   1.000
_cell.length_b   1.000
_cell.length_c   1.000
_cell.angle_alpha   90.00
_cell.angle_beta   90.00
_cell.angle_gamma   90.00
#
_symmetry.space_group_name_H-M   'P 1'
#
loop_
_entity.id
_entity.type
_entity.pdbx_description
1 polymer ?
#
loop_
_entity_poly.entity_id
_entity_poly.type
_entity_poly.pdbx_seq_one_letter_code
_entity_poly.pdbx_strand_id
1 'polypeptide(L)'
;MAKAAKKLVREVVGGEPYEYYPLGDYIVAAPGVCGGRPTFKHTRIEVEVVLDLLAAGESIERLIENFQGRIPREALEETLRLAALLLKREAQSVAA
;
A
#
# COMPACT_ATOMS: atom_id res chain seq x y z
N MET A 1 -14.71 -5.47 19.03
CA MET A 1 -15.40 -5.50 17.72
C MET A 1 -14.56 -6.27 16.73
N ALA A 2 -15.17 -7.20 16.04
CA ALA A 2 -14.48 -8.02 15.08
C ALA A 2 -14.16 -7.23 13.81
N LYS A 3 -12.96 -7.36 13.30
CA LYS A 3 -12.62 -6.82 11.98
C LYS A 3 -13.25 -7.71 10.92
N ALA A 4 -13.71 -7.09 9.84
CA ALA A 4 -14.12 -7.86 8.68
C ALA A 4 -12.91 -8.62 8.16
N ALA A 5 -13.04 -9.92 7.97
CA ALA A 5 -11.96 -10.73 7.43
C ALA A 5 -11.74 -10.36 5.96
N LYS A 6 -10.50 -10.08 5.61
CA LYS A 6 -10.12 -9.87 4.22
C LYS A 6 -9.79 -11.22 3.60
N LYS A 7 -10.18 -11.40 2.35
CA LYS A 7 -9.90 -12.64 1.63
C LYS A 7 -8.54 -12.57 0.97
N LEU A 8 -7.79 -13.66 1.10
CA LEU A 8 -6.54 -13.82 0.40
C LEU A 8 -6.83 -13.99 -1.10
N VAL A 9 -6.17 -13.18 -1.91
CA VAL A 9 -6.24 -13.29 -3.36
C VAL A 9 -5.00 -14.05 -3.84
N ARG A 10 -5.18 -14.94 -4.80
CA ARG A 10 -4.09 -15.70 -5.39
C ARG A 10 -4.02 -15.43 -6.88
N GLU A 11 -2.82 -15.11 -7.35
CA GLU A 11 -2.53 -14.88 -8.76
C GLU A 11 -1.27 -15.62 -9.13
N VAL A 12 -1.04 -15.78 -10.42
CA VAL A 12 0.23 -16.28 -10.93
C VAL A 12 0.91 -15.13 -11.65
N VAL A 13 2.09 -14.76 -11.17
CA VAL A 13 2.84 -13.63 -11.69
C VAL A 13 4.24 -14.14 -12.07
N GLY A 14 4.57 -14.08 -13.35
CA GLY A 14 5.85 -14.57 -13.83
C GLY A 14 6.06 -16.06 -13.55
N GLY A 15 4.99 -16.87 -13.59
CA GLY A 15 5.06 -18.30 -13.30
C GLY A 15 5.06 -18.65 -11.83
N GLU A 16 5.05 -17.67 -10.93
CA GLU A 16 5.11 -17.89 -9.50
C GLU A 16 3.79 -17.50 -8.85
N PRO A 17 3.37 -18.21 -7.78
CA PRO A 17 2.17 -17.81 -7.05
C PRO A 17 2.43 -16.50 -6.31
N TYR A 18 1.44 -15.61 -6.38
CA TYR A 18 1.46 -14.33 -5.68
C TYR A 18 0.17 -14.23 -4.87
N GLU A 19 0.32 -14.26 -3.55
CA GLU A 19 -0.82 -14.23 -2.63
C GLU A 19 -0.79 -12.95 -1.83
N TYR A 20 -1.95 -12.29 -1.71
CA TYR A 20 -2.01 -11.03 -1.00
C TYR A 20 -3.41 -10.73 -0.48
N TYR A 21 -3.46 -9.88 0.55
CA TYR A 21 -4.69 -9.28 1.03
C TYR A 21 -4.79 -7.86 0.46
N PRO A 22 -5.82 -7.55 -0.35
CA PRO A 22 -5.93 -6.19 -0.89
C PRO A 22 -6.28 -5.21 0.24
N LEU A 23 -5.53 -4.10 0.30
CA LEU A 23 -5.83 -2.98 1.19
C LEU A 23 -6.48 -1.85 0.40
N GLY A 24 -6.29 -1.84 -0.90
CA GLY A 24 -6.87 -0.92 -1.86
C GLY A 24 -6.70 -1.51 -3.25
N ASP A 25 -6.88 -0.69 -4.28
CA ASP A 25 -6.73 -1.15 -5.65
C ASP A 25 -5.25 -1.39 -6.01
N TYR A 26 -4.35 -0.61 -5.43
CA TYR A 26 -2.92 -0.64 -5.72
C TYR A 26 -2.07 -1.10 -4.55
N ILE A 27 -2.62 -1.17 -3.35
CA ILE A 27 -1.88 -1.45 -2.13
C ILE A 27 -2.34 -2.77 -1.54
N VAL A 28 -1.37 -3.59 -1.16
CA VAL A 28 -1.64 -4.95 -0.68
C VAL A 28 -0.75 -5.27 0.52
N ALA A 29 -1.16 -6.29 1.27
CA ALA A 29 -0.32 -6.94 2.27
C ALA A 29 -0.11 -8.38 1.80
N ALA A 30 1.07 -8.68 1.30
CA ALA A 30 1.41 -10.00 0.77
C ALA A 30 2.30 -10.72 1.80
N PRO A 31 1.83 -11.83 2.41
CA PRO A 31 2.57 -12.49 3.49
C PRO A 31 4.00 -12.90 3.12
N GLY A 32 4.23 -13.23 1.85
CA GLY A 32 5.54 -13.63 1.37
C GLY A 32 6.42 -12.49 0.87
N VAL A 33 5.97 -11.25 0.99
CA VAL A 33 6.68 -10.07 0.47
C VAL A 33 6.85 -9.06 1.60
N CYS A 34 8.09 -8.66 1.85
CA CYS A 34 8.43 -7.66 2.87
C CYS A 34 7.79 -7.94 4.22
N GLY A 35 7.69 -9.23 4.59
CA GLY A 35 7.13 -9.62 5.89
C GLY A 35 5.66 -9.28 6.07
N GLY A 36 4.92 -9.07 4.98
CA GLY A 36 3.50 -8.72 5.03
C GLY A 36 3.24 -7.24 5.23
N ARG A 37 4.29 -6.40 5.28
CA ARG A 37 4.10 -4.95 5.36
C ARG A 37 3.46 -4.44 4.07
N PRO A 38 2.68 -3.34 4.13
CA PRO A 38 2.02 -2.81 2.93
C PRO A 38 3.02 -2.50 1.81
N THR A 39 2.73 -3.05 0.63
CA THR A 39 3.51 -2.78 -0.57
C THR A 39 2.58 -2.38 -1.70
N PHE A 40 3.15 -1.82 -2.77
CA PHE A 40 2.38 -1.63 -4.00
C PHE A 40 2.28 -2.99 -4.70
N LYS A 41 1.08 -3.28 -5.20
CA LYS A 41 0.77 -4.58 -5.80
C LYS A 41 1.79 -4.94 -6.88
N HIS A 42 2.23 -6.18 -6.87
CA HIS A 42 3.21 -6.73 -7.82
C HIS A 42 4.60 -6.11 -7.69
N THR A 43 4.90 -5.47 -6.56
CA THR A 43 6.23 -4.91 -6.30
C THR A 43 6.70 -5.30 -4.91
N ARG A 44 7.98 -5.01 -4.62
CA ARG A 44 8.54 -5.07 -3.27
C ARG A 44 8.75 -3.67 -2.70
N ILE A 45 8.08 -2.67 -3.28
CA ILE A 45 8.20 -1.29 -2.83
C ILE A 45 7.22 -1.07 -1.69
N GLU A 46 7.76 -0.82 -0.50
CA GLU A 46 6.94 -0.61 0.68
C GLU A 46 6.31 0.77 0.68
N VAL A 47 5.04 0.82 1.04
CA VAL A 47 4.28 2.07 1.13
C VAL A 47 4.93 3.03 2.14
N GLU A 48 5.46 2.48 3.23
CA GLU A 48 6.14 3.29 4.24
C GLU A 48 7.29 4.10 3.66
N VAL A 49 8.09 3.50 2.76
CA VAL A 49 9.22 4.17 2.12
C VAL A 49 8.73 5.37 1.31
N VAL A 50 7.63 5.19 0.58
CA VAL A 50 7.05 6.26 -0.24
C VAL A 50 6.54 7.40 0.65
N LEU A 51 5.86 7.06 1.75
CA LEU A 51 5.38 8.09 2.69
C LEU A 51 6.55 8.86 3.31
N ASP A 52 7.63 8.17 3.64
CA ASP A 52 8.83 8.84 4.19
C ASP A 52 9.45 9.78 3.18
N LEU A 53 9.50 9.40 1.90
CA LEU A 53 10.02 10.27 0.84
C LEU A 53 9.15 11.51 0.66
N LEU A 54 7.83 11.34 0.68
CA LEU A 54 6.92 12.48 0.63
C LEU A 54 7.11 13.41 1.83
N ALA A 55 7.28 12.83 3.02
CA ALA A 55 7.53 13.61 4.23
C ALA A 55 8.85 14.36 4.16
N ALA A 56 9.83 13.82 3.42
CA ALA A 56 11.12 14.47 3.22
C ALA A 56 11.11 15.54 2.14
N GLY A 57 9.95 15.78 1.49
CA GLY A 57 9.79 16.84 0.51
C GLY A 57 9.84 16.41 -0.94
N GLU A 58 9.90 15.11 -1.21
CA GLU A 58 9.84 14.64 -2.58
C GLU A 58 8.45 14.88 -3.16
N SER A 59 8.39 15.27 -4.42
CA SER A 59 7.12 15.47 -5.11
C SER A 59 6.58 14.13 -5.66
N ILE A 60 5.28 14.09 -5.90
CA ILE A 60 4.65 12.93 -6.53
C ILE A 60 5.27 12.67 -7.90
N GLU A 61 5.49 13.72 -8.69
CA GLU A 61 6.11 13.60 -10.01
C GLU A 61 7.49 12.95 -9.93
N ARG A 62 8.26 13.36 -8.93
CA ARG A 62 9.60 12.82 -8.74
C ARG A 62 9.57 11.35 -8.35
N LEU A 63 8.60 10.96 -7.52
CA LEU A 63 8.44 9.57 -7.13
C LEU A 63 8.06 8.69 -8.32
N ILE A 64 7.14 9.16 -9.16
CA ILE A 64 6.76 8.43 -10.37
C ILE A 64 7.99 8.19 -11.24
N GLU A 65 8.81 9.22 -11.41
CA GLU A 65 10.04 9.14 -12.20
C GLU A 65 11.06 8.20 -11.56
N ASN A 66 11.29 8.34 -10.26
CA ASN A 66 12.28 7.54 -9.54
C ASN A 66 11.98 6.06 -9.56
N PHE A 67 10.70 5.69 -9.53
CA PHE A 67 10.30 4.29 -9.59
C PHE A 67 9.99 3.84 -11.01
N GLN A 68 10.38 4.64 -12.00
CA GLN A 68 10.32 4.27 -13.43
C GLN A 68 8.92 3.85 -13.88
N GLY A 69 7.91 4.53 -13.37
CA GLY A 69 6.52 4.26 -13.73
C GLY A 69 5.92 3.00 -13.11
N ARG A 70 6.66 2.31 -12.26
CA ARG A 70 6.14 1.12 -11.57
C ARG A 70 5.07 1.44 -10.55
N ILE A 71 5.04 2.69 -10.09
CA ILE A 71 4.02 3.19 -9.18
C ILE A 71 3.33 4.35 -9.88
N PRO A 72 2.12 4.14 -10.41
CA PRO A 72 1.40 5.22 -11.10
C PRO A 72 0.88 6.26 -10.10
N ARG A 73 0.54 7.44 -10.61
CA ARG A 73 0.01 8.52 -9.79
C ARG A 73 -1.17 8.07 -8.93
N GLU A 74 -2.06 7.29 -9.52
CA GLU A 74 -3.26 6.79 -8.83
C GLU A 74 -2.92 5.97 -7.60
N ALA A 75 -1.82 5.22 -7.64
CA ALA A 75 -1.37 4.44 -6.49
C ALA A 75 -0.86 5.34 -5.37
N LEU A 76 -0.17 6.43 -5.72
CA LEU A 76 0.30 7.41 -4.73
C LEU A 76 -0.86 8.15 -4.11
N GLU A 77 -1.85 8.52 -4.91
CA GLU A 77 -3.07 9.18 -4.42
C GLU A 77 -3.85 8.25 -3.50
N GLU A 78 -3.95 6.98 -3.84
CA GLU A 78 -4.58 5.98 -2.99
C GLU A 78 -3.85 5.85 -1.65
N THR A 79 -2.53 5.88 -1.67
CA THR A 79 -1.72 5.83 -0.45
C THR A 79 -2.11 6.95 0.51
N LEU A 80 -2.24 8.16 -0.01
CA LEU A 80 -2.60 9.31 0.81
C LEU A 80 -4.02 9.21 1.34
N ARG A 81 -4.96 8.75 0.51
CA ARG A 81 -6.35 8.55 0.95
C ARG A 81 -6.46 7.47 2.02
N LEU A 82 -5.73 6.36 1.87
CA LEU A 82 -5.74 5.30 2.87
C LEU A 82 -5.11 5.75 4.17
N ALA A 83 -4.03 6.52 4.11
CA ALA A 83 -3.41 7.07 5.32
C ALA A 83 -4.39 7.97 6.07
N ALA A 84 -5.11 8.83 5.35
CA ALA A 84 -6.11 9.69 5.97
C ALA A 84 -7.24 8.88 6.60
N LEU A 85 -7.68 7.83 5.94
CA LEU A 85 -8.74 6.96 6.45
C LEU A 85 -8.30 6.24 7.72
N LEU A 86 -7.07 5.75 7.75
CA LEU A 86 -6.53 5.07 8.92
C LEU A 86 -6.41 6.02 10.12
N LEU A 87 -5.98 7.25 9.89
CA LEU A 87 -5.91 8.26 10.95
C LEU A 87 -7.29 8.59 11.49
N LYS A 88 -8.29 8.69 10.62
CA LYS A 88 -9.67 8.94 11.03
C LYS A 88 -10.20 7.80 11.89
N ARG A 89 -9.93 6.56 11.49
CA ARG A 89 -10.33 5.38 12.28
C ARG A 89 -9.65 5.35 13.63
N GLU A 90 -8.37 5.69 13.68
CA GLU A 90 -7.62 5.73 14.94
C GLU A 90 -8.18 6.80 15.87
N ALA A 91 -8.49 7.98 15.35
CA ALA A 91 -9.09 9.04 16.16
C ALA A 91 -10.44 8.61 16.72
N GLN A 92 -11.27 7.93 15.93
CA GLN A 92 -12.56 7.43 16.39
C GLN A 92 -12.38 6.37 17.48
N SER A 93 -11.36 5.55 17.37
CA SER A 93 -11.09 4.48 18.33
C SER A 93 -10.70 5.04 19.69
N VAL A 94 -9.89 6.10 19.73
CA VAL A 94 -9.40 6.66 21.01
C VAL A 94 -10.34 7.71 21.61
N ALA A 95 -11.22 8.31 20.79
CA ALA A 95 -12.13 9.36 21.23
C ALA A 95 -13.53 8.84 21.57
N ALA A 96 -13.79 7.59 21.28
CA ALA A 96 -15.11 6.99 21.51
C ALA A 96 -15.45 6.83 22.97
#